data_6f558edda0bbfd588b35c034c05543d5
#
_entry.id   6f558edda0bbfd588b35c034c05543d5
#
_cell.length_a   1.000
_cell.length_b   1.000
_cell.length_c   1.000
_cell.angle_alpha   90.00
_cell.angle_beta   90.00
_cell.angle_gamma   90.00
#
_symmetry.space_group_name_H-M   'P 1'
#
loop_
_entity.id
_entity.type
_entity.pdbx_description
1 polymer ?
#
loop_
_entity_poly.entity_id
_entity_poly.type
_entity_poly.pdbx_seq_one_letter_code
_entity_poly.pdbx_strand_id
1 'polypeptide(L)'
;MPRRTDISSILVIGSGPIVIGQACEFDYSGTQACRVLREEGFRVILVNSNPATIMTDPDFADATYVEPITPEFVERVIAKERPDAVLATLGGQTALNTAIALHDNGVLERYGVELIGASVEAIQRGEDREQFKDIVVSMTDIAGGAPEVARSQICHTLDEVLAAAEGLG
;
A
#
# COMPACT_ATOMS: atom_id res chain seq x y z
N MET A 1 3.52 1.17 20.87
CA MET A 1 4.81 1.83 20.55
C MET A 1 4.65 3.31 20.89
N PRO A 2 5.69 4.01 21.35
CA PRO A 2 5.59 5.44 21.58
C PRO A 2 5.33 6.16 20.24
N ARG A 3 4.61 7.31 20.32
CA ARG A 3 4.37 8.19 19.19
C ARG A 3 5.70 8.63 18.57
N ARG A 4 5.77 8.67 17.26
CA ARG A 4 6.88 9.29 16.54
C ARG A 4 6.84 10.80 16.73
N THR A 5 7.98 11.38 17.09
CA THR A 5 8.12 12.82 17.34
C THR A 5 8.88 13.55 16.23
N ASP A 6 9.39 12.79 15.27
CA ASP A 6 10.18 13.25 14.12
C ASP A 6 9.31 13.58 12.89
N ILE A 7 8.03 13.18 12.90
CA ILE A 7 7.04 13.53 11.89
C ILE A 7 5.85 14.27 12.54
N SER A 8 5.20 15.13 11.79
CA SER A 8 4.07 15.95 12.24
C SER A 8 2.85 15.85 11.32
N SER A 9 3.06 15.44 10.09
CA SER A 9 2.01 15.37 9.06
C SER A 9 2.09 14.07 8.24
N ILE A 10 0.92 13.48 7.95
CA ILE A 10 0.82 12.20 7.27
C ILE A 10 -0.21 12.31 6.15
N LEU A 11 0.18 11.93 4.93
CA LEU A 11 -0.72 11.72 3.81
C LEU A 11 -1.23 10.28 3.81
N VAL A 12 -2.53 10.10 3.95
CA VAL A 12 -3.21 8.81 3.83
C VAL A 12 -3.76 8.66 2.41
N ILE A 13 -3.43 7.56 1.74
CA ILE A 13 -3.99 7.22 0.44
C ILE A 13 -5.13 6.21 0.66
N GLY A 14 -6.33 6.59 0.24
CA GLY A 14 -7.53 5.76 0.33
C GLY A 14 -7.58 4.67 -0.76
N SER A 15 -8.64 3.86 -0.70
CA SER A 15 -8.83 2.71 -1.61
C SER A 15 -9.50 3.05 -2.94
N GLY A 16 -10.01 4.27 -3.08
CA GLY A 16 -10.82 4.65 -4.23
C GLY A 16 -12.26 4.14 -4.13
N PRO A 17 -12.97 4.01 -5.26
CA PRO A 17 -14.32 3.46 -5.30
C PRO A 17 -14.34 2.00 -4.85
N ILE A 18 -15.36 1.61 -4.08
CA ILE A 18 -15.60 0.20 -3.75
C ILE A 18 -16.12 -0.48 -5.00
N VAL A 19 -15.40 -1.50 -5.47
CA VAL A 19 -15.78 -2.34 -6.61
C VAL A 19 -16.13 -3.75 -6.14
N ILE A 20 -16.86 -4.49 -6.97
CA ILE A 20 -17.22 -5.87 -6.66
C ILE A 20 -15.93 -6.69 -6.45
N GLY A 21 -15.86 -7.41 -5.34
CA GLY A 21 -14.68 -8.20 -4.96
C GLY A 21 -13.62 -7.44 -4.17
N GLN A 22 -13.75 -6.13 -4.02
CA GLN A 22 -12.92 -5.33 -3.12
C GLN A 22 -13.66 -5.14 -1.79
N ALA A 23 -13.00 -5.46 -0.71
CA ALA A 23 -13.59 -5.43 0.61
C ALA A 23 -13.85 -3.98 1.08
N CYS A 24 -15.06 -3.72 1.61
CA CYS A 24 -15.42 -2.40 2.14
C CYS A 24 -14.71 -2.06 3.47
N GLU A 25 -14.02 -3.01 4.07
CA GLU A 25 -13.18 -2.78 5.26
C GLU A 25 -12.03 -1.80 5.02
N PHE A 26 -11.55 -1.62 3.79
CA PHE A 26 -10.53 -0.61 3.49
C PHE A 26 -11.01 0.81 3.76
N ASP A 27 -12.27 1.10 3.45
CA ASP A 27 -12.87 2.41 3.72
C ASP A 27 -12.99 2.65 5.24
N TYR A 28 -13.43 1.65 5.97
CA TYR A 28 -13.48 1.68 7.43
C TYR A 28 -12.09 1.81 8.05
N SER A 29 -11.13 1.00 7.60
CA SER A 29 -9.75 1.02 8.12
C SER A 29 -9.08 2.37 7.88
N GLY A 30 -9.27 2.95 6.70
CA GLY A 30 -8.76 4.28 6.37
C GLY A 30 -9.38 5.38 7.24
N THR A 31 -10.70 5.32 7.46
CA THR A 31 -11.41 6.24 8.37
C THR A 31 -10.87 6.15 9.81
N GLN A 32 -10.68 4.93 10.32
CA GLN A 32 -10.13 4.73 11.67
C GLN A 32 -8.69 5.24 11.76
N ALA A 33 -7.88 5.03 10.72
CA ALA A 33 -6.52 5.56 10.69
C ALA A 33 -6.49 7.09 10.75
N CYS A 34 -7.30 7.77 9.93
CA CYS A 34 -7.40 9.23 9.97
C CYS A 34 -7.77 9.73 11.36
N ARG A 35 -8.76 9.10 11.99
CA ARG A 35 -9.20 9.46 13.34
C ARG A 35 -8.09 9.28 14.36
N VAL A 36 -7.49 8.09 14.42
CA VAL A 36 -6.44 7.77 15.41
C VAL A 36 -5.22 8.68 15.22
N LEU A 37 -4.79 8.90 13.98
CA LEU A 37 -3.66 9.78 13.70
C LEU A 37 -3.92 11.22 14.15
N ARG A 38 -5.13 11.74 13.98
CA ARG A 38 -5.51 13.07 14.50
C ARG A 38 -5.58 13.08 16.03
N GLU A 39 -6.13 12.06 16.66
CA GLU A 39 -6.15 11.92 18.12
C GLU A 39 -4.73 11.89 18.71
N GLU A 40 -3.76 11.29 18.00
CA GLU A 40 -2.34 11.31 18.32
C GLU A 40 -1.66 12.64 18.01
N GLY A 41 -2.38 13.60 17.42
CA GLY A 41 -1.91 14.96 17.14
C GLY A 41 -1.08 15.10 15.88
N PHE A 42 -1.22 14.20 14.91
CA PHE A 42 -0.69 14.41 13.55
C PHE A 42 -1.66 15.24 12.71
N ARG A 43 -1.10 16.06 11.82
CA ARG A 43 -1.87 16.66 10.73
C ARG A 43 -2.12 15.59 9.67
N VAL A 44 -3.40 15.29 9.39
CA VAL A 44 -3.80 14.24 8.45
C VAL A 44 -4.27 14.86 7.15
N ILE A 45 -3.64 14.46 6.05
CA ILE A 45 -4.05 14.77 4.68
C ILE A 45 -4.59 13.47 4.07
N LEU A 46 -5.75 13.53 3.45
CA LEU A 46 -6.38 12.39 2.79
C LEU A 46 -6.49 12.62 1.29
N VAL A 47 -6.11 11.61 0.51
CA VAL A 47 -6.46 11.50 -0.92
C VAL A 47 -7.32 10.26 -1.12
N ASN A 48 -8.54 10.42 -1.63
CA ASN A 48 -9.42 9.33 -2.01
C ASN A 48 -10.30 9.75 -3.19
N SER A 49 -10.46 8.89 -4.19
CA SER A 49 -11.25 9.22 -5.38
C SER A 49 -12.76 9.01 -5.22
N ASN A 50 -13.21 8.43 -4.12
CA ASN A 50 -14.63 8.21 -3.85
C ASN A 50 -15.22 9.39 -3.03
N PRO A 51 -16.10 10.20 -3.60
CA PRO A 51 -16.73 11.31 -2.87
C PRO A 51 -17.84 10.84 -1.90
N ALA A 52 -18.30 9.61 -2.01
CA ALA A 52 -19.48 9.09 -1.31
C ALA A 52 -19.10 8.09 -0.22
N THR A 53 -18.01 8.32 0.47
CA THR A 53 -17.53 7.47 1.58
C THR A 53 -17.40 8.28 2.86
N ILE A 54 -17.53 7.60 4.02
CA ILE A 54 -17.25 8.18 5.33
C ILE A 54 -15.86 8.79 5.39
N MET A 55 -14.88 8.16 4.76
CA MET A 55 -13.48 8.58 4.79
C MET A 55 -13.27 9.99 4.26
N THR A 56 -14.05 10.41 3.26
CA THR A 56 -13.95 11.74 2.65
C THR A 56 -14.78 12.82 3.35
N ASP A 57 -15.46 12.48 4.44
CA ASP A 57 -16.11 13.48 5.29
C ASP A 57 -15.03 14.43 5.87
N PRO A 58 -15.25 15.77 5.78
CA PRO A 58 -14.27 16.76 6.24
C PRO A 58 -13.88 16.65 7.72
N ASP A 59 -14.68 15.97 8.52
CA ASP A 59 -14.40 15.80 9.95
C ASP A 59 -13.28 14.79 10.24
N PHE A 60 -12.89 13.96 9.27
CA PHE A 60 -11.89 12.90 9.48
C PHE A 60 -10.45 13.30 9.16
N ALA A 61 -10.23 14.29 8.31
CA ALA A 61 -8.90 14.74 7.94
C ALA A 61 -8.80 16.27 8.01
N ASP A 62 -7.58 16.80 8.19
CA ASP A 62 -7.33 18.25 8.19
C ASP A 62 -7.33 18.83 6.79
N ALA A 63 -7.06 18.00 5.78
CA ALA A 63 -7.22 18.31 4.37
C ALA A 63 -7.67 17.06 3.60
N THR A 64 -8.76 17.18 2.85
CA THR A 64 -9.32 16.08 2.04
C THR A 64 -9.28 16.44 0.57
N TYR A 65 -8.69 15.53 -0.23
CA TYR A 65 -8.60 15.63 -1.68
C TYR A 65 -9.42 14.52 -2.32
N VAL A 66 -10.53 14.88 -2.96
CA VAL A 66 -11.34 13.96 -3.75
C VAL A 66 -10.81 14.01 -5.19
N GLU A 67 -9.76 13.26 -5.43
CA GLU A 67 -8.99 13.28 -6.68
C GLU A 67 -8.65 11.85 -7.12
N PRO A 68 -8.35 11.62 -8.40
CA PRO A 68 -7.89 10.31 -8.86
C PRO A 68 -6.66 9.85 -8.08
N ILE A 69 -6.66 8.57 -7.67
CA ILE A 69 -5.50 7.96 -7.00
C ILE A 69 -4.52 7.49 -8.08
N THR A 70 -3.85 8.46 -8.71
CA THR A 70 -2.75 8.20 -9.63
C THR A 70 -1.48 8.88 -9.12
N PRO A 71 -0.29 8.39 -9.51
CA PRO A 71 0.98 8.99 -9.08
C PRO A 71 1.03 10.50 -9.34
N GLU A 72 0.53 10.96 -10.48
CA GLU A 72 0.58 12.37 -10.89
C GLU A 72 -0.31 13.26 -10.00
N PHE A 73 -1.51 12.80 -9.65
CA PHE A 73 -2.38 13.57 -8.77
C PHE A 73 -1.88 13.56 -7.33
N VAL A 74 -1.43 12.40 -6.85
CA VAL A 74 -0.87 12.28 -5.50
C VAL A 74 0.41 13.10 -5.37
N GLU A 75 1.28 13.14 -6.39
CA GLU A 75 2.44 14.02 -6.40
C GLU A 75 2.04 15.50 -6.26
N ARG A 76 0.98 15.95 -6.95
CA ARG A 76 0.49 17.34 -6.80
C ARG A 76 0.05 17.65 -5.38
N VAL A 77 -0.61 16.69 -4.73
CA VAL A 77 -1.00 16.85 -3.31
C VAL A 77 0.24 16.90 -2.42
N ILE A 78 1.20 16.01 -2.63
CA ILE A 78 2.49 16.01 -1.91
C ILE A 78 3.22 17.34 -2.11
N ALA A 79 3.29 17.84 -3.32
CA ALA A 79 3.95 19.11 -3.64
C ALA A 79 3.30 20.31 -2.91
N LYS A 80 1.97 20.29 -2.78
CA LYS A 80 1.18 21.35 -2.13
C LYS A 80 1.25 21.25 -0.61
N GLU A 81 1.00 20.07 -0.06
CA GLU A 81 0.80 19.85 1.37
C GLU A 81 2.11 19.58 2.13
N ARG A 82 3.14 19.10 1.44
CA ARG A 82 4.45 18.76 2.00
C ARG A 82 4.36 17.88 3.25
N PRO A 83 3.69 16.71 3.17
CA PRO A 83 3.61 15.81 4.31
C PRO A 83 5.01 15.25 4.64
N ASP A 84 5.22 14.92 5.91
CA ASP A 84 6.45 14.25 6.34
C ASP A 84 6.44 12.77 5.94
N ALA A 85 5.25 12.16 5.91
CA ALA A 85 5.10 10.75 5.60
C ALA A 85 3.87 10.44 4.74
N VAL A 86 3.91 9.30 4.03
CA VAL A 86 2.80 8.70 3.28
C VAL A 86 2.44 7.35 3.88
N LEU A 87 1.15 7.14 4.15
CA LEU A 87 0.58 5.87 4.59
C LEU A 87 -0.34 5.31 3.50
N ALA A 88 0.06 4.19 2.87
CA ALA A 88 -0.66 3.56 1.77
C ALA A 88 -1.25 2.18 2.11
N THR A 89 -0.87 1.58 3.23
CA THR A 89 -1.21 0.20 3.58
C THR A 89 -2.69 -0.03 3.86
N LEU A 90 -3.47 1.02 4.05
CA LEU A 90 -4.90 0.94 4.37
C LEU A 90 -5.82 1.23 3.17
N GLY A 91 -5.25 1.51 2.00
CA GLY A 91 -5.99 1.80 0.78
C GLY A 91 -6.02 0.66 -0.24
N GLY A 92 -5.69 -0.57 0.18
CA GLY A 92 -5.65 -1.75 -0.68
C GLY A 92 -4.65 -1.64 -1.82
N GLN A 93 -4.83 -2.48 -2.84
CA GLN A 93 -3.89 -2.58 -3.97
C GLN A 93 -3.71 -1.25 -4.73
N THR A 94 -4.76 -0.46 -4.85
CA THR A 94 -4.71 0.85 -5.52
C THR A 94 -3.70 1.78 -4.83
N ALA A 95 -3.76 1.87 -3.50
CA ALA A 95 -2.85 2.72 -2.75
C ALA A 95 -1.42 2.17 -2.73
N LEU A 96 -1.24 0.85 -2.61
CA LEU A 96 0.07 0.22 -2.64
C LEU A 96 0.77 0.42 -3.99
N ASN A 97 0.07 0.18 -5.09
CA ASN A 97 0.62 0.41 -6.44
C ASN A 97 0.99 1.88 -6.66
N THR A 98 0.17 2.80 -6.16
CA THR A 98 0.46 4.23 -6.25
C THR A 98 1.70 4.59 -5.42
N ALA A 99 1.85 4.05 -4.22
CA ALA A 99 3.02 4.30 -3.38
C ALA A 99 4.31 3.77 -4.00
N ILE A 100 4.28 2.57 -4.60
CA ILE A 100 5.42 2.01 -5.34
C ILE A 100 5.77 2.93 -6.52
N ALA A 101 4.79 3.35 -7.31
CA ALA A 101 5.03 4.24 -8.43
C ALA A 101 5.60 5.61 -8.00
N LEU A 102 5.14 6.17 -6.88
CA LEU A 102 5.71 7.40 -6.32
C LEU A 102 7.18 7.22 -5.91
N HIS A 103 7.51 6.07 -5.34
CA HIS A 103 8.89 5.72 -5.00
C HIS A 103 9.75 5.59 -6.26
N ASP A 104 9.33 4.77 -7.23
CA ASP A 104 10.09 4.46 -8.44
C ASP A 104 10.30 5.70 -9.33
N ASN A 105 9.34 6.62 -9.33
CA ASN A 105 9.44 7.91 -10.01
C ASN A 105 10.28 8.96 -9.25
N GLY A 106 10.83 8.58 -8.09
CA GLY A 106 11.65 9.46 -7.25
C GLY A 106 10.86 10.59 -6.57
N VAL A 107 9.54 10.52 -6.53
CA VAL A 107 8.69 11.56 -5.93
C VAL A 107 8.92 11.65 -4.43
N LEU A 108 8.94 10.51 -3.74
CA LEU A 108 9.12 10.48 -2.30
C LEU A 108 10.46 11.10 -1.89
N GLU A 109 11.53 10.75 -2.59
CA GLU A 109 12.87 11.32 -2.36
C GLU A 109 12.92 12.82 -2.66
N ARG A 110 12.35 13.24 -3.81
CA ARG A 110 12.31 14.65 -4.25
C ARG A 110 11.67 15.58 -3.24
N TYR A 111 10.63 15.11 -2.57
CA TYR A 111 9.88 15.90 -1.59
C TYR A 111 10.28 15.60 -0.14
N GLY A 112 11.18 14.64 0.10
CA GLY A 112 11.64 14.24 1.44
C GLY A 112 10.54 13.56 2.26
N VAL A 113 9.68 12.77 1.61
CA VAL A 113 8.52 12.11 2.22
C VAL A 113 8.84 10.65 2.53
N GLU A 114 8.62 10.21 3.75
CA GLU A 114 8.84 8.84 4.18
C GLU A 114 7.62 7.97 3.88
N LEU A 115 7.82 6.79 3.27
CA LEU A 115 6.77 5.77 3.18
C LEU A 115 6.72 4.99 4.51
N ILE A 116 5.58 5.08 5.21
CA ILE A 116 5.37 4.43 6.50
C ILE A 116 4.33 3.30 6.39
N GLY A 117 4.31 2.41 7.39
CA GLY A 117 3.43 1.24 7.44
C GLY A 117 4.10 0.00 6.88
N ALA A 118 4.48 -0.02 5.60
CA ALA A 118 5.28 -1.06 4.99
C ALA A 118 6.33 -0.43 4.07
N SER A 119 7.54 -0.99 4.07
CA SER A 119 8.59 -0.60 3.12
C SER A 119 8.26 -1.07 1.70
N VAL A 120 8.79 -0.40 0.68
CA VAL A 120 8.64 -0.83 -0.72
C VAL A 120 9.08 -2.28 -0.90
N GLU A 121 10.22 -2.65 -0.30
CA GLU A 121 10.73 -4.02 -0.35
C GLU A 121 9.75 -5.04 0.27
N ALA A 122 9.12 -4.71 1.40
CA ALA A 122 8.13 -5.57 2.04
C ALA A 122 6.87 -5.72 1.18
N ILE A 123 6.43 -4.64 0.53
CA ILE A 123 5.29 -4.67 -0.40
C ILE A 123 5.63 -5.56 -1.60
N GLN A 124 6.76 -5.33 -2.26
CA GLN A 124 7.19 -6.12 -3.41
C GLN A 124 7.31 -7.61 -3.08
N ARG A 125 7.92 -7.95 -1.96
CA ARG A 125 8.05 -9.34 -1.49
C ARG A 125 6.70 -10.00 -1.18
N GLY A 126 5.72 -9.24 -0.71
CA GLY A 126 4.38 -9.75 -0.42
C GLY A 126 3.51 -9.90 -1.66
N GLU A 127 3.71 -9.06 -2.68
CA GLU A 127 2.89 -9.00 -3.89
C GLU A 127 3.43 -9.89 -5.01
N ASP A 128 4.75 -10.04 -5.11
CA ASP A 128 5.40 -10.85 -6.14
C ASP A 128 5.42 -12.33 -5.72
N ARG A 129 4.78 -13.18 -6.51
CA ARG A 129 4.63 -14.60 -6.22
C ARG A 129 5.96 -15.36 -6.20
N GLU A 130 6.90 -14.97 -7.05
CA GLU A 130 8.23 -15.59 -7.13
C GLU A 130 9.05 -15.23 -5.89
N GLN A 131 9.14 -13.94 -5.58
CA GLN A 131 9.86 -13.47 -4.41
C GLN A 131 9.27 -14.05 -3.11
N PHE A 132 7.94 -14.10 -3.00
CA PHE A 132 7.29 -14.71 -1.84
C PHE A 132 7.62 -16.20 -1.72
N LYS A 133 7.57 -16.96 -2.82
CA LYS A 133 7.95 -18.38 -2.86
C LYS A 133 9.40 -18.56 -2.42
N ASP A 134 10.32 -17.75 -2.95
CA ASP A 134 11.75 -17.83 -2.62
C ASP A 134 12.00 -17.57 -1.13
N ILE A 135 11.29 -16.59 -0.54
CA ILE A 135 11.35 -16.35 0.90
C ILE A 135 10.89 -17.58 1.67
N VAL A 136 9.74 -18.16 1.32
CA VAL A 136 9.22 -19.34 2.01
C VAL A 136 10.16 -20.52 1.89
N VAL A 137 10.71 -20.78 0.70
CA VAL A 137 11.67 -21.87 0.47
C VAL A 137 12.98 -21.64 1.23
N SER A 138 13.41 -20.40 1.41
CA SER A 138 14.63 -20.05 2.16
C SER A 138 14.51 -20.26 3.67
N MET A 139 13.30 -20.40 4.19
CA MET A 139 13.06 -20.66 5.61
C MET A 139 13.43 -22.10 5.96
N THR A 140 14.61 -22.31 6.48
CA THR A 140 15.14 -23.66 6.74
C THR A 140 14.85 -24.22 8.13
N ASP A 141 14.37 -23.42 9.07
CA ASP A 141 14.30 -23.84 10.49
C ASP A 141 13.10 -23.19 11.21
N ILE A 142 11.91 -23.60 10.81
CA ILE A 142 10.70 -23.29 11.57
C ILE A 142 10.36 -24.49 12.46
N ALA A 143 9.96 -24.25 13.70
CA ALA A 143 9.52 -25.29 14.63
C ALA A 143 8.45 -26.19 13.99
N GLY A 144 8.83 -27.39 13.54
CA GLY A 144 7.93 -28.32 12.85
C GLY A 144 8.41 -28.81 11.48
N GLY A 145 9.55 -28.35 10.98
CA GLY A 145 10.14 -28.76 9.71
C GLY A 145 10.22 -27.66 8.66
N ALA A 146 10.75 -28.00 7.49
CA ALA A 146 10.79 -27.05 6.36
C ALA A 146 9.37 -26.68 5.90
N PRO A 147 9.10 -25.42 5.56
CA PRO A 147 7.79 -25.01 5.08
C PRO A 147 7.45 -25.70 3.76
N GLU A 148 6.23 -26.20 3.65
CA GLU A 148 5.72 -26.79 2.42
C GLU A 148 5.17 -25.70 1.51
N VAL A 149 5.65 -25.66 0.27
CA VAL A 149 5.08 -24.86 -0.82
C VAL A 149 4.55 -25.77 -1.90
N ALA A 150 3.45 -25.37 -2.54
CA ALA A 150 2.94 -26.08 -3.70
C ALA A 150 4.00 -26.11 -4.81
N ARG A 151 4.12 -27.25 -5.49
CA ARG A 151 4.94 -27.34 -6.70
C ARG A 151 4.38 -26.36 -7.72
N SER A 152 5.17 -25.41 -8.15
CA SER A 152 4.76 -24.36 -9.06
C SER A 152 5.93 -23.89 -9.91
N GLN A 153 5.64 -23.42 -11.11
CA GLN A 153 6.59 -22.79 -12.01
C GLN A 153 6.00 -21.48 -12.51
N ILE A 154 6.79 -20.42 -12.52
CA ILE A 154 6.41 -19.15 -13.10
C ILE A 154 6.67 -19.23 -14.59
N CYS A 155 5.65 -18.86 -15.40
CA CYS A 155 5.69 -18.92 -16.85
C CYS A 155 5.24 -17.57 -17.41
N HIS A 156 5.95 -17.06 -18.41
CA HIS A 156 5.67 -15.80 -19.08
C HIS A 156 5.12 -15.99 -20.49
N THR A 157 5.21 -17.22 -21.03
CA THR A 157 4.75 -17.55 -22.38
C THR A 157 3.86 -18.81 -22.37
N LEU A 158 3.04 -18.97 -23.40
CA LEU A 158 2.18 -20.15 -23.54
C LEU A 158 3.01 -21.45 -23.63
N ASP A 159 4.13 -21.42 -24.37
CA ASP A 159 4.99 -22.59 -24.52
C ASP A 159 5.61 -23.02 -23.18
N GLU A 160 6.00 -22.07 -22.34
CA GLU A 160 6.46 -22.35 -20.97
C GLU A 160 5.36 -22.96 -20.11
N VAL A 161 4.11 -22.48 -20.24
CA VAL A 161 2.96 -23.05 -19.51
C VAL A 161 2.73 -24.49 -19.92
N LEU A 162 2.77 -24.79 -21.22
CA LEU A 162 2.60 -26.16 -21.73
C LEU A 162 3.71 -27.10 -21.25
N ALA A 163 4.95 -26.65 -21.30
CA ALA A 163 6.08 -27.43 -20.81
C ALA A 163 6.02 -27.65 -19.27
N ALA A 164 5.63 -26.62 -18.52
CA ALA A 164 5.46 -26.73 -17.07
C ALA A 164 4.33 -27.68 -16.68
N ALA A 165 3.22 -27.68 -17.42
CA ALA A 165 2.09 -28.59 -17.19
C ALA A 165 2.49 -30.05 -17.33
N GLU A 166 3.33 -30.39 -18.32
CA GLU A 166 3.86 -31.76 -18.48
C GLU A 166 4.77 -32.18 -17.33
N GLY A 167 5.53 -31.24 -16.74
CA GLY A 167 6.46 -31.50 -15.65
C GLY A 167 5.85 -31.54 -14.26
N LEU A 168 4.74 -30.83 -14.05
CA LEU A 168 4.10 -30.74 -12.73
C LEU A 168 3.04 -31.84 -12.48
N GLY A 169 2.55 -32.51 -13.52
CA GLY A 169 1.59 -33.62 -13.48
C GLY A 169 0.18 -33.17 -13.60
#